data_44fa82f96b45c6636dac229806e09f07
#
_entry.id   44fa82f96b45c6636dac229806e09f07
#
_cell.length_a   1.000
_cell.length_b   1.000
_cell.length_c   1.000
_cell.angle_alpha   90.00
_cell.angle_beta   90.00
_cell.angle_gamma   90.00
#
_symmetry.space_group_name_H-M   'P 1'
#
loop_
_entity.id
_entity.type
_entity.pdbx_description
1 polymer ?
#
loop_
_entity_poly.entity_id
_entity_poly.type
_entity_poly.pdbx_seq_one_letter_code
_entity_poly.pdbx_strand_id
1 'polypeptide(L)'
;VALLTKSGIPVINSYFAQGGIAAVTDEDDATALHFEDTIIAGRGLCDYPAVDILVNEGPQRIHELIEAGMHFDMEDGSLALGLEGGHHRKRILHAGGDATGRMVTSFMISKVINNPKIDIFENHSVIGILQENQECYGVRAWNLVTESEELFYADNTFLTLGGTSAIYKRTTNPHTTIGDGLALAFNAGCEIADMEFIQFHPSAIYTESEEAFLISEAVRGEGAYLIDQNGERFMPAIHELAELAPRDIVAQSIYRQMLKYDQEYVWLSLKHLDPQVVKHRFPNIYEKCQELGIDMCDRIPVAPAAHYMVGGVRTDTHGQTNIKRLFICGELASSGIMGANRLASNSLIECLV
;
A
#
# COMPACT_ATOMS: atom_id res chain seq x y z
N VAL A 1 10.20 16.43 18.42
CA VAL A 1 10.27 15.88 17.04
C VAL A 1 9.59 16.87 16.13
N ALA A 2 10.24 17.24 14.99
CA ALA A 2 9.59 17.97 13.91
C ALA A 2 9.01 16.99 12.89
N LEU A 3 7.71 17.06 12.61
CA LEU A 3 7.02 16.32 11.57
C LEU A 3 6.65 17.29 10.45
N LEU A 4 7.27 17.11 9.29
CA LEU A 4 7.04 17.94 8.12
C LEU A 4 6.14 17.22 7.12
N THR A 5 5.14 17.92 6.58
CA THR A 5 4.31 17.42 5.48
C THR A 5 4.16 18.48 4.39
N LYS A 6 4.22 18.08 3.13
CA LYS A 6 4.10 19.02 2.00
C LYS A 6 2.65 19.49 1.74
N SER A 7 1.67 18.81 2.33
CA SER A 7 0.24 19.16 2.30
C SER A 7 -0.36 18.96 3.69
N GLY A 8 -1.68 19.05 3.85
CA GLY A 8 -2.35 18.65 5.09
C GLY A 8 -2.10 17.16 5.43
N ILE A 9 -2.01 16.84 6.70
CA ILE A 9 -1.65 15.50 7.21
C ILE A 9 -2.49 14.35 6.58
N PRO A 10 -3.81 14.46 6.30
CA PRO A 10 -4.60 13.34 5.78
C PRO A 10 -4.28 12.96 4.32
N VAL A 11 -3.51 13.75 3.56
CA VAL A 11 -3.26 13.51 2.13
C VAL A 11 -2.03 12.63 1.95
N ILE A 12 -2.15 11.36 2.35
CA ILE A 12 -1.06 10.37 2.28
C ILE A 12 -1.58 9.02 1.76
N ASN A 13 -0.72 8.22 1.11
CA ASN A 13 -1.08 6.92 0.54
C ASN A 13 -1.76 5.99 1.55
N SER A 14 -1.22 5.91 2.77
CA SER A 14 -1.76 5.03 3.81
C SER A 14 -3.22 5.34 4.16
N TYR A 15 -3.64 6.62 4.08
CA TYR A 15 -5.03 7.02 4.35
C TYR A 15 -6.02 6.42 3.34
N PHE A 16 -5.59 6.24 2.09
CA PHE A 16 -6.43 5.72 1.01
C PHE A 16 -6.34 4.19 0.86
N ALA A 17 -5.59 3.50 1.71
CA ALA A 17 -5.49 2.05 1.67
C ALA A 17 -6.84 1.41 2.07
N GLN A 18 -7.48 0.73 1.11
CA GLN A 18 -8.77 0.06 1.29
C GLN A 18 -8.64 -1.37 1.82
N GLY A 19 -7.50 -2.04 1.54
CA GLY A 19 -7.21 -3.38 2.01
C GLY A 19 -7.03 -3.44 3.52
N GLY A 20 -6.31 -4.47 3.98
CA GLY A 20 -6.06 -4.65 5.40
C GLY A 20 -4.59 -4.60 5.76
N ILE A 21 -4.30 -5.14 6.92
CA ILE A 21 -2.94 -5.38 7.43
C ILE A 21 -2.75 -6.89 7.60
N ALA A 22 -1.72 -7.43 6.95
CA ALA A 22 -1.40 -8.86 7.07
C ALA A 22 -0.62 -9.12 8.35
N ALA A 23 -1.20 -9.89 9.28
CA ALA A 23 -0.50 -10.35 10.47
C ALA A 23 -1.14 -11.64 11.01
N VAL A 24 -0.31 -12.53 11.55
CA VAL A 24 -0.77 -13.79 12.16
C VAL A 24 -1.34 -13.49 13.54
N THR A 25 -2.66 -13.58 13.68
CA THR A 25 -3.37 -13.31 14.94
C THR A 25 -4.33 -14.44 15.35
N ASP A 26 -4.43 -15.48 14.52
CA ASP A 26 -5.29 -16.64 14.73
C ASP A 26 -4.44 -17.89 15.03
N GLU A 27 -4.96 -18.80 15.86
CA GLU A 27 -4.28 -20.07 16.24
C GLU A 27 -4.19 -21.07 15.06
N ASP A 28 -5.05 -20.93 14.06
CA ASP A 28 -5.04 -21.75 12.83
C ASP A 28 -4.04 -21.28 11.78
N ASP A 29 -3.28 -20.20 12.06
CA ASP A 29 -2.26 -19.64 11.18
C ASP A 29 -0.87 -19.68 11.86
N ALA A 30 0.19 -19.49 11.08
CA ALA A 30 1.56 -19.48 11.58
C ALA A 30 2.44 -18.46 10.82
N THR A 31 3.38 -17.83 11.52
CA THR A 31 4.33 -16.88 10.91
C THR A 31 5.16 -17.54 9.79
N ALA A 32 5.44 -18.84 9.90
CA ALA A 32 6.11 -19.60 8.84
C ALA A 32 5.29 -19.67 7.54
N LEU A 33 3.95 -19.75 7.63
CA LEU A 33 3.07 -19.71 6.43
C LEU A 33 3.02 -18.30 5.83
N HIS A 34 3.01 -17.27 6.67
CA HIS A 34 3.09 -15.88 6.18
C HIS A 34 4.44 -15.60 5.52
N PHE A 35 5.52 -16.13 6.08
CA PHE A 35 6.86 -16.08 5.49
C PHE A 35 6.87 -16.72 4.10
N GLU A 36 6.37 -17.96 3.98
CA GLU A 36 6.34 -18.69 2.71
C GLU A 36 5.52 -17.93 1.64
N ASP A 37 4.33 -17.44 1.99
CA ASP A 37 3.48 -16.64 1.11
C ASP A 37 4.23 -15.38 0.61
N THR A 38 4.97 -14.71 1.50
CA THR A 38 5.76 -13.51 1.16
C THR A 38 6.89 -13.84 0.19
N ILE A 39 7.65 -14.93 0.44
CA ILE A 39 8.74 -15.37 -0.44
C ILE A 39 8.22 -15.77 -1.83
N ILE A 40 7.11 -16.51 -1.88
CA ILE A 40 6.48 -16.91 -3.16
C ILE A 40 6.04 -15.68 -3.95
N ALA A 41 5.37 -14.73 -3.30
CA ALA A 41 4.93 -13.50 -3.94
C ALA A 41 6.11 -12.66 -4.45
N GLY A 42 7.20 -12.58 -3.70
CA GLY A 42 8.39 -11.80 -4.02
C GLY A 42 9.31 -12.40 -5.10
N ARG A 43 8.90 -13.52 -5.71
CA ARG A 43 9.56 -14.13 -6.88
C ARG A 43 11.03 -14.51 -6.67
N GLY A 44 11.40 -14.88 -5.45
CA GLY A 44 12.75 -15.34 -5.11
C GLY A 44 13.78 -14.20 -4.95
N LEU A 45 13.34 -12.94 -4.88
CA LEU A 45 14.20 -11.79 -4.68
C LEU A 45 14.06 -11.16 -3.28
N CYS A 46 13.28 -11.77 -2.39
CA CYS A 46 13.18 -11.30 -1.01
C CYS A 46 14.48 -11.48 -0.23
N ASP A 47 14.76 -10.54 0.67
CA ASP A 47 15.74 -10.73 1.75
C ASP A 47 15.09 -11.53 2.87
N TYR A 48 15.53 -12.76 3.08
CA TYR A 48 14.93 -13.70 4.04
C TYR A 48 14.99 -13.20 5.49
N PRO A 49 16.09 -12.65 6.00
CA PRO A 49 16.15 -12.00 7.31
C PRO A 49 15.13 -10.89 7.49
N ALA A 50 14.94 -10.03 6.47
CA ALA A 50 13.97 -8.95 6.55
C ALA A 50 12.52 -9.46 6.57
N VAL A 51 12.21 -10.49 5.77
CA VAL A 51 10.89 -11.14 5.82
C VAL A 51 10.63 -11.82 7.17
N ASP A 52 11.66 -12.48 7.74
CA ASP A 52 11.54 -13.14 9.04
C ASP A 52 11.21 -12.14 10.16
N ILE A 53 11.85 -10.96 10.16
CA ILE A 53 11.52 -9.87 11.09
C ILE A 53 10.08 -9.43 10.90
N LEU A 54 9.64 -9.15 9.66
CA LEU A 54 8.28 -8.70 9.38
C LEU A 54 7.22 -9.63 9.95
N VAL A 55 7.33 -10.93 9.65
CA VAL A 55 6.28 -11.89 10.01
C VAL A 55 6.27 -12.24 11.50
N ASN A 56 7.41 -12.17 12.17
CA ASN A 56 7.51 -12.49 13.59
C ASN A 56 7.20 -11.27 14.48
N GLU A 57 7.54 -10.05 14.07
CA GLU A 57 7.21 -8.85 14.85
C GLU A 57 5.84 -8.25 14.51
N GLY A 58 5.32 -8.49 13.29
CA GLY A 58 4.04 -7.98 12.85
C GLY A 58 2.88 -8.21 13.81
N PRO A 59 2.65 -9.44 14.31
CA PRO A 59 1.61 -9.73 15.30
C PRO A 59 1.71 -8.87 16.56
N GLN A 60 2.93 -8.64 17.06
CA GLN A 60 3.16 -7.79 18.22
C GLN A 60 2.79 -6.32 17.93
N ARG A 61 3.14 -5.79 16.75
CA ARG A 61 2.77 -4.42 16.35
C ARG A 61 1.25 -4.24 16.28
N ILE A 62 0.51 -5.24 15.79
CA ILE A 62 -0.96 -5.23 15.81
C ILE A 62 -1.48 -5.21 17.25
N HIS A 63 -0.93 -6.02 18.13
CA HIS A 63 -1.31 -6.05 19.53
C HIS A 63 -1.09 -4.69 20.22
N GLU A 64 0.07 -4.06 19.99
CA GLU A 64 0.39 -2.72 20.48
C GLU A 64 -0.60 -1.65 19.99
N LEU A 65 -1.05 -1.72 18.73
CA LEU A 65 -2.08 -0.83 18.21
C LEU A 65 -3.42 -1.01 18.93
N ILE A 66 -3.82 -2.27 19.17
CA ILE A 66 -5.06 -2.60 19.89
C ILE A 66 -4.98 -2.11 21.34
N GLU A 67 -3.89 -2.35 22.04
CA GLU A 67 -3.67 -1.87 23.39
C GLU A 67 -3.67 -0.33 23.48
N ALA A 68 -3.15 0.33 22.44
CA ALA A 68 -3.19 1.80 22.32
C ALA A 68 -4.59 2.37 22.05
N GLY A 69 -5.58 1.49 21.78
CA GLY A 69 -6.98 1.83 21.55
C GLY A 69 -7.41 1.87 20.08
N MET A 70 -6.64 1.27 19.16
CA MET A 70 -7.10 1.04 17.78
C MET A 70 -8.14 -0.08 17.76
N HIS A 71 -9.23 0.12 17.01
CA HIS A 71 -10.27 -0.88 16.84
C HIS A 71 -10.23 -1.47 15.43
N PHE A 72 -10.05 -2.79 15.34
CA PHE A 72 -10.24 -3.57 14.14
C PHE A 72 -11.64 -4.18 14.10
N ASP A 73 -12.09 -4.60 12.92
CA ASP A 73 -13.40 -5.21 12.74
C ASP A 73 -13.45 -6.57 13.47
N MET A 74 -14.61 -6.87 14.08
CA MET A 74 -14.83 -8.07 14.89
C MET A 74 -15.98 -8.88 14.32
N GLU A 75 -15.86 -10.20 14.39
CA GLU A 75 -16.92 -11.16 14.05
C GLU A 75 -16.99 -12.20 15.18
N ASP A 76 -18.18 -12.40 15.74
CA ASP A 76 -18.42 -13.37 16.84
C ASP A 76 -17.48 -13.24 18.05
N GLY A 77 -17.02 -12.01 18.34
CA GLY A 77 -16.15 -11.71 19.48
C GLY A 77 -14.65 -11.91 19.23
N SER A 78 -14.25 -12.29 18.00
CA SER A 78 -12.87 -12.42 17.54
C SER A 78 -12.57 -11.40 16.43
N LEU A 79 -11.29 -11.21 16.09
CA LEU A 79 -10.88 -10.37 14.95
C LEU A 79 -11.44 -10.93 13.64
N ALA A 80 -12.12 -10.11 12.85
CA ALA A 80 -12.62 -10.49 11.54
C ALA A 80 -11.46 -10.53 10.55
N LEU A 81 -11.05 -11.73 10.11
CA LEU A 81 -9.91 -11.93 9.24
C LEU A 81 -10.34 -12.21 7.79
N GLY A 82 -9.79 -11.43 6.87
CA GLY A 82 -9.98 -11.59 5.44
C GLY A 82 -8.92 -12.49 4.77
N LEU A 83 -9.22 -12.90 3.53
CA LEU A 83 -8.29 -13.57 2.62
C LEU A 83 -8.06 -12.68 1.40
N GLU A 84 -6.80 -12.42 1.07
CA GLU A 84 -6.40 -11.70 -0.15
C GLU A 84 -5.46 -12.53 -1.01
N GLY A 85 -5.25 -12.10 -2.26
CA GLY A 85 -4.46 -12.84 -3.23
C GLY A 85 -3.02 -13.11 -2.80
N GLY A 86 -2.57 -14.34 -3.05
CA GLY A 86 -1.26 -14.83 -2.64
C GLY A 86 -1.17 -15.35 -1.21
N HIS A 87 -2.20 -15.17 -0.39
CA HIS A 87 -2.26 -15.75 0.96
C HIS A 87 -2.94 -17.11 0.97
N HIS A 88 -2.37 -18.07 1.70
CA HIS A 88 -2.96 -19.40 1.91
C HIS A 88 -3.84 -19.47 3.16
N ARG A 89 -3.82 -18.43 4.02
CA ARG A 89 -4.61 -18.35 5.26
C ARG A 89 -5.28 -16.97 5.39
N LYS A 90 -6.40 -16.95 6.12
CA LYS A 90 -7.04 -15.70 6.52
C LYS A 90 -6.19 -15.04 7.60
N ARG A 91 -5.57 -13.91 7.29
CA ARG A 91 -4.74 -13.12 8.22
C ARG A 91 -4.85 -11.62 8.01
N ILE A 92 -5.75 -11.18 7.17
CA ILE A 92 -5.87 -9.77 6.83
C ILE A 92 -6.85 -9.11 7.80
N LEU A 93 -6.33 -8.24 8.67
CA LEU A 93 -7.13 -7.43 9.57
C LEU A 93 -7.71 -6.23 8.84
N HIS A 94 -8.99 -5.97 9.06
CA HIS A 94 -9.71 -4.82 8.51
C HIS A 94 -10.17 -3.87 9.60
N ALA A 95 -10.40 -2.61 9.26
CA ALA A 95 -11.01 -1.62 10.13
C ALA A 95 -11.97 -0.74 9.31
N GLY A 96 -13.24 -0.73 9.69
CA GLY A 96 -14.29 -0.02 8.96
C GLY A 96 -14.55 -0.59 7.56
N GLY A 97 -14.52 -1.91 7.41
CA GLY A 97 -14.71 -2.63 6.15
C GLY A 97 -13.57 -2.40 5.16
N ASP A 98 -13.80 -1.57 4.14
CA ASP A 98 -12.83 -1.20 3.10
C ASP A 98 -12.13 0.16 3.36
N ALA A 99 -11.95 0.53 4.65
CA ALA A 99 -11.37 1.81 5.06
C ALA A 99 -10.20 1.67 6.06
N THR A 100 -9.51 0.53 6.07
CA THR A 100 -8.47 0.21 7.05
C THR A 100 -7.40 1.30 7.15
N GLY A 101 -6.88 1.76 6.02
CA GLY A 101 -5.87 2.82 5.99
C GLY A 101 -6.37 4.11 6.63
N ARG A 102 -7.59 4.54 6.31
CA ARG A 102 -8.20 5.73 6.90
C ARG A 102 -8.32 5.60 8.42
N MET A 103 -8.78 4.46 8.92
CA MET A 103 -8.97 4.23 10.35
C MET A 103 -7.64 4.24 11.11
N VAL A 104 -6.65 3.47 10.64
CA VAL A 104 -5.32 3.40 11.26
C VAL A 104 -4.62 4.75 11.19
N THR A 105 -4.63 5.40 10.02
CA THR A 105 -3.98 6.71 9.85
C THR A 105 -4.62 7.78 10.73
N SER A 106 -5.97 7.85 10.78
CA SER A 106 -6.67 8.81 11.63
C SER A 106 -6.37 8.58 13.12
N PHE A 107 -6.30 7.31 13.53
CA PHE A 107 -5.88 6.95 14.88
C PHE A 107 -4.46 7.45 15.18
N MET A 108 -3.50 7.17 14.30
CA MET A 108 -2.10 7.63 14.47
C MET A 108 -1.98 9.15 14.46
N ILE A 109 -2.69 9.85 13.56
CA ILE A 109 -2.75 11.31 13.52
C ILE A 109 -3.26 11.86 14.86
N SER A 110 -4.29 11.25 15.45
CA SER A 110 -4.81 11.68 16.76
C SER A 110 -3.76 11.58 17.87
N LYS A 111 -2.92 10.52 17.84
CA LYS A 111 -1.81 10.36 18.79
C LYS A 111 -0.71 11.41 18.58
N VAL A 112 -0.40 11.71 17.32
CA VAL A 112 0.61 12.73 16.96
C VAL A 112 0.16 14.13 17.41
N ILE A 113 -1.07 14.54 17.07
CA ILE A 113 -1.61 15.88 17.42
C ILE A 113 -1.67 16.08 18.93
N ASN A 114 -1.97 15.04 19.69
CA ASN A 114 -2.07 15.10 21.14
C ASN A 114 -0.73 14.90 21.87
N ASN A 115 0.39 14.74 21.16
CA ASN A 115 1.69 14.55 21.77
C ASN A 115 2.49 15.88 21.84
N PRO A 116 2.70 16.47 23.03
CA PRO A 116 3.37 17.77 23.17
C PRO A 116 4.87 17.75 22.80
N LYS A 117 5.43 16.58 22.47
CA LYS A 117 6.82 16.44 22.01
C LYS A 117 6.97 16.46 20.51
N ILE A 118 5.87 16.61 19.78
CA ILE A 118 5.85 16.62 18.30
C ILE A 118 5.33 17.97 17.83
N ASP A 119 6.16 18.69 17.10
CA ASP A 119 5.79 19.91 16.40
C ASP A 119 5.45 19.56 14.95
N ILE A 120 4.29 19.98 14.47
CA ILE A 120 3.78 19.64 13.13
C ILE A 120 3.94 20.86 12.21
N PHE A 121 4.58 20.64 11.07
CA PHE A 121 4.83 21.63 10.03
C PHE A 121 4.14 21.20 8.73
N GLU A 122 2.88 21.59 8.56
CA GLU A 122 2.14 21.38 7.32
C GLU A 122 2.56 22.38 6.24
N ASN A 123 2.36 22.04 4.97
CA ASN A 123 2.75 22.86 3.81
C ASN A 123 4.26 23.15 3.74
N HIS A 124 5.07 22.21 4.21
CA HIS A 124 6.53 22.26 4.11
C HIS A 124 7.04 21.18 3.16
N SER A 125 7.43 21.59 1.96
CA SER A 125 8.02 20.69 0.97
C SER A 125 9.52 20.57 1.22
N VAL A 126 10.01 19.38 1.61
CA VAL A 126 11.46 19.15 1.74
C VAL A 126 12.09 19.23 0.35
N ILE A 127 13.10 20.10 0.21
CA ILE A 127 13.79 20.39 -1.04
C ILE A 127 15.27 19.98 -1.03
N GLY A 128 15.78 19.51 0.09
CA GLY A 128 17.16 19.02 0.20
C GLY A 128 17.47 18.39 1.55
N ILE A 129 18.45 17.52 1.56
CA ILE A 129 19.01 16.92 2.76
C ILE A 129 20.27 17.69 3.14
N LEU A 130 20.37 18.10 4.40
CA LEU A 130 21.56 18.76 4.94
C LEU A 130 22.55 17.67 5.34
N GLN A 131 23.69 17.60 4.67
CA GLN A 131 24.69 16.59 4.94
C GLN A 131 26.12 17.11 4.72
N GLU A 132 27.06 16.49 5.42
CA GLU A 132 28.49 16.66 5.24
C GLU A 132 29.20 15.33 5.57
N ASN A 133 30.18 14.93 4.76
CA ASN A 133 30.99 13.73 4.97
C ASN A 133 30.16 12.44 5.15
N GLN A 134 29.07 12.25 4.36
CA GLN A 134 28.13 11.13 4.44
C GLN A 134 27.40 11.03 5.81
N GLU A 135 27.18 12.15 6.47
CA GLU A 135 26.40 12.25 7.69
C GLU A 135 25.30 13.29 7.51
N CYS A 136 24.05 12.93 7.82
CA CYS A 136 22.89 13.80 7.73
C CYS A 136 22.73 14.61 9.02
N TYR A 137 22.38 15.89 8.89
CA TYR A 137 22.16 16.83 10.01
C TYR A 137 20.75 17.42 9.98
N GLY A 138 19.90 16.99 9.06
CA GLY A 138 18.55 17.51 8.92
C GLY A 138 18.12 17.73 7.48
N VAL A 139 17.16 18.62 7.31
CA VAL A 139 16.58 18.90 5.98
C VAL A 139 16.40 20.39 5.75
N ARG A 140 16.35 20.73 4.47
CA ARG A 140 15.97 22.04 3.96
C ARG A 140 14.57 21.93 3.38
N ALA A 141 13.64 22.76 3.84
CA ALA A 141 12.26 22.74 3.39
C ALA A 141 11.85 24.08 2.83
N TRP A 142 10.95 24.07 1.86
CA TRP A 142 10.25 25.24 1.36
C TRP A 142 8.89 25.34 2.02
N ASN A 143 8.65 26.41 2.74
CA ASN A 143 7.35 26.72 3.32
C ASN A 143 6.46 27.28 2.21
N LEU A 144 5.41 26.53 1.83
CA LEU A 144 4.50 26.88 0.72
C LEU A 144 3.55 28.04 1.06
N VAL A 145 3.42 28.41 2.35
CA VAL A 145 2.55 29.51 2.79
C VAL A 145 3.31 30.84 2.82
N THR A 146 4.54 30.82 3.37
CA THR A 146 5.37 32.02 3.50
C THR A 146 6.29 32.24 2.30
N GLU A 147 6.34 31.26 1.37
CA GLU A 147 7.22 31.26 0.20
C GLU A 147 8.70 31.48 0.58
N SER A 148 9.14 30.80 1.63
CA SER A 148 10.50 30.94 2.16
C SER A 148 11.14 29.58 2.45
N GLU A 149 12.47 29.59 2.41
CA GLU A 149 13.28 28.41 2.79
C GLU A 149 13.48 28.38 4.32
N GLU A 150 13.31 27.19 4.90
CA GLU A 150 13.50 26.91 6.32
C GLU A 150 14.45 25.73 6.50
N LEU A 151 15.28 25.79 7.54
CA LEU A 151 16.25 24.75 7.88
C LEU A 151 15.83 24.05 9.16
N PHE A 152 15.78 22.73 9.10
CA PHE A 152 15.45 21.85 10.24
C PHE A 152 16.66 20.98 10.56
N TYR A 153 17.31 21.24 11.67
CA TYR A 153 18.45 20.47 12.17
C TYR A 153 17.99 19.38 13.11
N ALA A 154 18.55 18.17 12.97
CA ALA A 154 18.20 17.02 13.78
C ALA A 154 19.38 16.05 13.92
N ASP A 155 19.43 15.33 15.03
CA ASP A 155 20.40 14.25 15.24
C ASP A 155 20.12 13.04 14.33
N ASN A 156 18.86 12.79 14.01
CA ASN A 156 18.43 11.75 13.08
C ASN A 156 17.30 12.27 12.20
N THR A 157 17.31 11.89 10.93
CA THR A 157 16.31 12.26 9.93
C THR A 157 15.66 10.99 9.37
N PHE A 158 14.34 10.96 9.39
CA PHE A 158 13.54 9.86 8.82
C PHE A 158 12.78 10.38 7.60
N LEU A 159 12.98 9.75 6.45
CA LEU A 159 12.19 10.02 5.25
C LEU A 159 11.14 8.92 5.06
N THR A 160 9.87 9.32 5.06
CA THR A 160 8.70 8.44 4.91
C THR A 160 7.78 8.98 3.82
N LEU A 161 8.36 9.32 2.66
CA LEU A 161 7.73 10.15 1.65
C LEU A 161 6.95 9.36 0.57
N GLY A 162 6.80 8.04 0.77
CA GLY A 162 6.09 7.16 -0.15
C GLY A 162 6.85 6.91 -1.46
N GLY A 163 6.16 6.32 -2.43
CA GLY A 163 6.73 5.86 -3.69
C GLY A 163 6.64 6.85 -4.85
N THR A 164 6.55 6.30 -6.08
CA THR A 164 6.59 7.06 -7.33
C THR A 164 5.39 6.79 -8.24
N SER A 165 4.38 6.06 -7.79
CA SER A 165 3.33 5.53 -8.67
C SER A 165 2.51 6.59 -9.40
N ALA A 166 2.47 7.84 -8.90
CA ALA A 166 1.75 8.93 -9.55
C ALA A 166 2.45 9.52 -10.79
N ILE A 167 3.65 9.04 -11.16
CA ILE A 167 4.28 9.40 -12.45
C ILE A 167 3.69 8.61 -13.64
N TYR A 168 2.93 7.56 -13.36
CA TYR A 168 2.28 6.75 -14.39
C TYR A 168 0.93 7.36 -14.78
N LYS A 169 0.53 7.21 -16.04
CA LYS A 169 -0.74 7.73 -16.59
C LYS A 169 -1.97 7.26 -15.79
N ARG A 170 -1.94 6.00 -15.30
CA ARG A 170 -2.98 5.43 -14.42
C ARG A 170 -2.36 5.02 -13.12
N THR A 171 -2.85 5.60 -12.04
CA THR A 171 -2.36 5.32 -10.69
C THR A 171 -3.51 5.29 -9.70
N THR A 172 -3.37 4.48 -8.66
CA THR A 172 -4.26 4.47 -7.49
C THR A 172 -3.74 5.34 -6.35
N ASN A 173 -2.62 6.02 -6.57
CA ASN A 173 -1.97 6.86 -5.57
C ASN A 173 -2.38 8.33 -5.72
N PRO A 174 -2.36 9.12 -4.64
CA PRO A 174 -2.51 10.57 -4.73
C PRO A 174 -1.47 11.19 -5.65
N HIS A 175 -1.83 12.26 -6.36
CA HIS A 175 -0.93 12.98 -7.27
C HIS A 175 0.33 13.55 -6.59
N THR A 176 0.38 13.54 -5.27
CA THR A 176 1.56 13.94 -4.49
C THR A 176 2.65 12.88 -4.45
N THR A 177 2.35 11.63 -4.84
CA THR A 177 3.28 10.47 -4.78
C THR A 177 4.13 10.38 -6.05
N ILE A 178 4.96 11.38 -6.30
CA ILE A 178 5.74 11.56 -7.54
C ILE A 178 7.23 11.23 -7.40
N GLY A 179 7.65 10.65 -6.26
CA GLY A 179 9.03 10.24 -6.03
C GLY A 179 9.94 11.32 -5.46
N ASP A 180 9.40 12.34 -4.81
CA ASP A 180 10.21 13.41 -4.18
C ASP A 180 11.24 12.82 -3.21
N GLY A 181 10.84 11.85 -2.38
CA GLY A 181 11.73 11.18 -1.43
C GLY A 181 12.87 10.45 -2.10
N LEU A 182 12.58 9.77 -3.21
CA LEU A 182 13.59 9.08 -4.00
C LEU A 182 14.61 10.07 -4.61
N ALA A 183 14.12 11.16 -5.18
CA ALA A 183 14.97 12.20 -5.74
C ALA A 183 15.86 12.86 -4.67
N LEU A 184 15.32 13.15 -3.50
CA LEU A 184 16.07 13.69 -2.36
C LEU A 184 17.17 12.73 -1.91
N ALA A 185 16.84 11.45 -1.71
CA ALA A 185 17.79 10.42 -1.29
C ALA A 185 18.88 10.18 -2.35
N PHE A 186 18.50 10.10 -3.64
CA PHE A 186 19.45 9.95 -4.73
C PHE A 186 20.43 11.12 -4.81
N ASN A 187 19.93 12.35 -4.74
CA ASN A 187 20.77 13.57 -4.76
C ASN A 187 21.69 13.66 -3.54
N ALA A 188 21.29 13.08 -2.42
CA ALA A 188 22.12 12.97 -1.22
C ALA A 188 23.20 11.86 -1.33
N GLY A 189 23.12 10.99 -2.35
CA GLY A 189 24.06 9.88 -2.54
C GLY A 189 23.66 8.58 -1.84
N CYS A 190 22.37 8.41 -1.55
CA CYS A 190 21.86 7.12 -1.08
C CYS A 190 21.92 6.06 -2.17
N GLU A 191 22.17 4.82 -1.79
CA GLU A 191 22.05 3.67 -2.68
C GLU A 191 20.56 3.43 -3.00
N ILE A 192 20.29 3.25 -4.30
CA ILE A 192 18.93 2.97 -4.82
C ILE A 192 18.92 1.57 -5.41
N ALA A 193 17.86 0.80 -5.15
CA ALA A 193 17.75 -0.57 -5.62
C ALA A 193 16.35 -0.87 -6.19
N ASP A 194 16.28 -1.83 -7.10
CA ASP A 194 15.06 -2.50 -7.58
C ASP A 194 14.01 -1.55 -8.21
N MET A 195 14.45 -0.46 -8.83
CA MET A 195 13.57 0.58 -9.38
C MET A 195 12.72 0.13 -10.57
N GLU A 196 13.08 -0.99 -11.21
CA GLU A 196 12.28 -1.62 -12.26
C GLU A 196 10.99 -2.27 -11.73
N PHE A 197 10.88 -2.51 -10.41
CA PHE A 197 9.72 -3.19 -9.83
C PHE A 197 8.67 -2.21 -9.34
N ILE A 198 7.76 -1.86 -10.24
CA ILE A 198 6.53 -1.14 -9.90
C ILE A 198 5.37 -2.13 -9.98
N GLN A 199 4.67 -2.34 -8.86
CA GLN A 199 3.50 -3.19 -8.82
C GLN A 199 2.28 -2.47 -9.39
N PHE A 200 1.65 -3.07 -10.40
CA PHE A 200 0.36 -2.64 -10.91
C PHE A 200 -0.76 -3.38 -10.19
N HIS A 201 -1.68 -2.64 -9.56
CA HIS A 201 -2.87 -3.25 -8.99
C HIS A 201 -3.81 -3.70 -10.11
N PRO A 202 -4.29 -4.96 -10.09
CA PRO A 202 -5.10 -5.51 -11.18
C PRO A 202 -6.42 -4.79 -11.40
N SER A 203 -7.11 -4.45 -10.32
CA SER A 203 -8.48 -3.96 -10.33
C SER A 203 -8.57 -2.51 -9.83
N ALA A 204 -8.32 -1.57 -10.71
CA ALA A 204 -8.68 -0.17 -10.53
C ALA A 204 -9.85 0.17 -11.47
N ILE A 205 -10.83 0.98 -11.01
CA ILE A 205 -11.96 1.37 -11.86
C ILE A 205 -11.40 2.06 -13.10
N TYR A 206 -11.84 1.58 -14.26
CA TYR A 206 -11.57 2.26 -15.52
C TYR A 206 -12.55 3.42 -15.70
N THR A 207 -12.00 4.61 -15.86
CA THR A 207 -12.72 5.83 -16.28
C THR A 207 -11.87 6.54 -17.33
N GLU A 208 -12.44 7.51 -18.04
CA GLU A 208 -11.67 8.37 -18.95
C GLU A 208 -10.73 9.33 -18.19
N SER A 209 -10.92 9.49 -16.89
CA SER A 209 -10.05 10.25 -15.99
C SER A 209 -8.73 9.50 -15.73
N GLU A 210 -7.66 10.26 -15.48
CA GLU A 210 -6.35 9.71 -15.11
C GLU A 210 -6.35 9.12 -13.68
N GLU A 211 -7.23 9.60 -12.79
CA GLU A 211 -7.38 9.06 -11.45
C GLU A 211 -8.11 7.71 -11.48
N ALA A 212 -7.41 6.68 -11.03
CA ALA A 212 -7.96 5.34 -10.95
C ALA A 212 -8.34 5.00 -9.50
N PHE A 213 -9.65 4.91 -9.23
CA PHE A 213 -10.10 4.47 -7.91
C PHE A 213 -9.83 2.98 -7.73
N LEU A 214 -9.17 2.65 -6.61
CA LEU A 214 -8.84 1.27 -6.28
C LEU A 214 -10.10 0.45 -5.96
N ILE A 215 -10.24 -0.71 -6.57
CA ILE A 215 -11.13 -1.78 -6.11
C ILE A 215 -10.28 -2.77 -5.31
N SER A 216 -10.48 -2.78 -4.01
CA SER A 216 -9.74 -3.64 -3.09
C SER A 216 -9.71 -5.09 -3.57
N GLU A 217 -8.60 -5.74 -3.33
CA GLU A 217 -8.42 -7.17 -3.59
C GLU A 217 -9.43 -8.04 -2.84
N ALA A 218 -9.90 -7.57 -1.68
CA ALA A 218 -10.94 -8.21 -0.90
C ALA A 218 -12.22 -8.46 -1.70
N VAL A 219 -12.54 -7.66 -2.73
CA VAL A 219 -13.68 -7.89 -3.63
C VAL A 219 -13.50 -9.18 -4.43
N ARG A 220 -12.27 -9.48 -4.90
CA ARG A 220 -11.94 -10.77 -5.53
C ARG A 220 -11.90 -11.89 -4.49
N GLY A 221 -11.45 -11.60 -3.27
CA GLY A 221 -11.50 -12.50 -2.12
C GLY A 221 -12.93 -12.92 -1.75
N GLU A 222 -13.89 -12.01 -1.89
CA GLU A 222 -15.33 -12.31 -1.69
C GLU A 222 -15.93 -13.16 -2.82
N GLY A 223 -15.20 -13.36 -3.92
CA GLY A 223 -15.57 -14.24 -5.01
C GLY A 223 -15.91 -13.55 -6.33
N ALA A 224 -15.64 -12.26 -6.50
CA ALA A 224 -15.84 -11.59 -7.79
C ALA A 224 -14.97 -12.19 -8.91
N TYR A 225 -15.51 -12.28 -10.13
CA TYR A 225 -14.86 -12.88 -11.30
C TYR A 225 -14.36 -11.85 -12.29
N LEU A 226 -13.19 -12.10 -12.88
CA LEU A 226 -12.70 -11.37 -14.03
C LEU A 226 -13.23 -12.02 -15.33
N ILE A 227 -14.01 -11.26 -16.09
CA ILE A 227 -14.58 -11.68 -17.35
C ILE A 227 -14.14 -10.78 -18.51
N ASP A 228 -13.98 -11.37 -19.68
CA ASP A 228 -13.62 -10.64 -20.90
C ASP A 228 -14.84 -9.93 -21.52
N GLN A 229 -14.67 -9.33 -22.69
CA GLN A 229 -15.72 -8.61 -23.40
C GLN A 229 -16.87 -9.52 -23.88
N ASN A 230 -16.64 -10.83 -23.96
CA ASN A 230 -17.68 -11.81 -24.30
C ASN A 230 -18.43 -12.33 -23.05
N GLY A 231 -18.00 -11.92 -21.85
CA GLY A 231 -18.54 -12.41 -20.58
C GLY A 231 -17.92 -13.74 -20.14
N GLU A 232 -16.79 -14.15 -20.73
CA GLU A 232 -16.09 -15.39 -20.38
C GLU A 232 -15.07 -15.15 -19.26
N ARG A 233 -15.15 -15.96 -18.20
CA ARG A 233 -14.19 -15.95 -17.10
C ARG A 233 -12.86 -16.56 -17.55
N PHE A 234 -11.76 -15.80 -17.50
CA PHE A 234 -10.49 -16.20 -18.09
C PHE A 234 -9.43 -16.67 -17.07
N MET A 235 -9.49 -16.25 -15.81
CA MET A 235 -8.46 -16.55 -14.82
C MET A 235 -8.28 -18.03 -14.49
N PRO A 236 -9.34 -18.88 -14.42
CA PRO A 236 -9.18 -20.32 -14.14
C PRO A 236 -8.35 -21.08 -15.16
N ALA A 237 -8.27 -20.59 -16.41
CA ALA A 237 -7.43 -21.19 -17.45
C ALA A 237 -5.95 -20.78 -17.35
N ILE A 238 -5.62 -19.80 -16.50
CA ILE A 238 -4.30 -19.19 -16.40
C ILE A 238 -3.58 -19.62 -15.11
N HIS A 239 -4.29 -19.69 -13.99
CA HIS A 239 -3.70 -19.99 -12.68
C HIS A 239 -4.68 -20.78 -11.80
N GLU A 240 -4.16 -21.72 -10.99
CA GLU A 240 -4.97 -22.56 -10.10
C GLU A 240 -5.76 -21.76 -9.05
N LEU A 241 -5.19 -20.66 -8.53
CA LEU A 241 -5.86 -19.75 -7.60
C LEU A 241 -6.81 -18.77 -8.31
N ALA A 242 -6.94 -18.85 -9.63
CA ALA A 242 -7.79 -17.99 -10.44
C ALA A 242 -7.63 -16.49 -10.10
N GLU A 243 -8.69 -15.79 -9.69
CA GLU A 243 -8.68 -14.37 -9.33
C GLU A 243 -7.87 -14.05 -8.06
N LEU A 244 -7.53 -15.06 -7.26
CA LEU A 244 -6.66 -14.94 -6.07
C LEU A 244 -5.19 -15.23 -6.37
N ALA A 245 -4.82 -15.39 -7.65
CA ALA A 245 -3.42 -15.46 -8.05
C ALA A 245 -2.67 -14.17 -7.63
N PRO A 246 -1.34 -14.22 -7.47
CA PRO A 246 -0.52 -13.03 -7.19
C PRO A 246 -0.79 -11.88 -8.16
N ARG A 247 -0.70 -10.65 -7.67
CA ARG A 247 -1.11 -9.42 -8.39
C ARG A 247 -0.46 -9.26 -9.77
N ASP A 248 0.81 -9.60 -9.88
CA ASP A 248 1.55 -9.56 -11.15
C ASP A 248 0.93 -10.47 -12.21
N ILE A 249 0.53 -11.71 -11.84
CA ILE A 249 -0.15 -12.63 -12.73
C ILE A 249 -1.51 -12.09 -13.15
N VAL A 250 -2.31 -11.61 -12.21
CA VAL A 250 -3.66 -11.08 -12.52
C VAL A 250 -3.56 -9.83 -13.39
N ALA A 251 -2.68 -8.88 -13.06
CA ALA A 251 -2.50 -7.63 -13.82
C ALA A 251 -2.03 -7.91 -15.26
N GLN A 252 -1.04 -8.80 -15.44
CA GLN A 252 -0.60 -9.22 -16.78
C GLN A 252 -1.69 -9.94 -17.57
N SER A 253 -2.51 -10.75 -16.89
CA SER A 253 -3.61 -11.48 -17.54
C SER A 253 -4.69 -10.52 -18.04
N ILE A 254 -5.07 -9.53 -17.22
CA ILE A 254 -5.98 -8.46 -17.63
C ILE A 254 -5.41 -7.71 -18.83
N TYR A 255 -4.15 -7.28 -18.76
CA TYR A 255 -3.50 -6.55 -19.86
C TYR A 255 -3.48 -7.36 -21.16
N ARG A 256 -3.21 -8.66 -21.10
CA ARG A 256 -3.28 -9.55 -22.28
C ARG A 256 -4.69 -9.66 -22.85
N GLN A 257 -5.73 -9.69 -22.02
CA GLN A 257 -7.12 -9.67 -22.49
C GLN A 257 -7.48 -8.33 -23.14
N MET A 258 -7.03 -7.21 -22.56
CA MET A 258 -7.20 -5.89 -23.15
C MET A 258 -6.58 -5.82 -24.55
N LEU A 259 -5.35 -6.29 -24.72
CA LEU A 259 -4.68 -6.36 -26.03
C LEU A 259 -5.40 -7.28 -27.03
N LYS A 260 -5.84 -8.45 -26.57
CA LYS A 260 -6.52 -9.46 -27.42
C LYS A 260 -7.79 -8.91 -28.04
N TYR A 261 -8.54 -8.10 -27.30
CA TYR A 261 -9.83 -7.58 -27.75
C TYR A 261 -9.78 -6.10 -28.18
N ASP A 262 -8.59 -5.49 -28.19
CA ASP A 262 -8.40 -4.05 -28.46
C ASP A 262 -9.32 -3.19 -27.57
N GLN A 263 -9.27 -3.46 -26.26
CA GLN A 263 -10.09 -2.80 -25.25
C GLN A 263 -9.21 -2.20 -24.15
N GLU A 264 -9.70 -1.16 -23.49
CA GLU A 264 -8.96 -0.47 -22.44
C GLU A 264 -9.26 -1.00 -21.03
N TYR A 265 -10.17 -1.97 -20.88
CA TYR A 265 -10.55 -2.59 -19.62
C TYR A 265 -11.11 -4.00 -19.82
N VAL A 266 -11.23 -4.73 -18.72
CA VAL A 266 -12.02 -5.95 -18.57
C VAL A 266 -13.13 -5.72 -17.53
N TRP A 267 -14.01 -6.69 -17.34
CA TRP A 267 -15.06 -6.58 -16.35
C TRP A 267 -14.74 -7.39 -15.08
N LEU A 268 -14.93 -6.79 -13.91
CA LEU A 268 -14.99 -7.49 -12.63
C LEU A 268 -16.48 -7.71 -12.30
N SER A 269 -16.96 -8.93 -12.40
CA SER A 269 -18.38 -9.30 -12.22
C SER A 269 -18.64 -9.73 -10.77
N LEU A 270 -19.67 -9.13 -10.16
CA LEU A 270 -20.18 -9.49 -8.84
C LEU A 270 -21.63 -10.04 -8.93
N LYS A 271 -22.15 -10.24 -10.15
CA LYS A 271 -23.56 -10.58 -10.41
C LYS A 271 -24.06 -11.83 -9.68
N HIS A 272 -23.18 -12.76 -9.35
CA HIS A 272 -23.50 -14.01 -8.66
C HIS A 272 -23.44 -13.90 -7.13
N LEU A 273 -22.96 -12.77 -6.59
CA LEU A 273 -22.88 -12.51 -5.16
C LEU A 273 -24.16 -11.88 -4.63
N ASP A 274 -24.43 -12.07 -3.32
CA ASP A 274 -25.56 -11.40 -2.66
C ASP A 274 -25.33 -9.87 -2.60
N PRO A 275 -26.20 -9.05 -3.21
CA PRO A 275 -26.06 -7.60 -3.17
C PRO A 275 -26.02 -6.99 -1.77
N GLN A 276 -26.66 -7.62 -0.77
CA GLN A 276 -26.65 -7.14 0.61
C GLN A 276 -25.26 -7.33 1.25
N VAL A 277 -24.64 -8.48 1.00
CA VAL A 277 -23.28 -8.78 1.46
C VAL A 277 -22.29 -7.80 0.82
N VAL A 278 -22.38 -7.61 -0.50
CA VAL A 278 -21.49 -6.69 -1.25
C VAL A 278 -21.57 -5.26 -0.70
N LYS A 279 -22.78 -4.73 -0.51
CA LYS A 279 -22.99 -3.36 -0.01
C LYS A 279 -22.52 -3.17 1.42
N HIS A 280 -22.73 -4.18 2.26
CA HIS A 280 -22.33 -4.11 3.67
C HIS A 280 -20.81 -4.20 3.84
N ARG A 281 -20.16 -5.07 3.05
CA ARG A 281 -18.72 -5.34 3.17
C ARG A 281 -17.86 -4.26 2.50
N PHE A 282 -18.36 -3.62 1.43
CA PHE A 282 -17.59 -2.64 0.63
C PHE A 282 -18.36 -1.32 0.46
N PRO A 283 -18.72 -0.63 1.55
CA PRO A 283 -19.56 0.56 1.48
C PRO A 283 -18.92 1.72 0.70
N ASN A 284 -17.61 1.97 0.85
CA ASN A 284 -16.94 3.06 0.15
C ASN A 284 -16.78 2.76 -1.36
N ILE A 285 -16.50 1.51 -1.73
CA ILE A 285 -16.43 1.09 -3.14
C ILE A 285 -17.81 1.19 -3.78
N TYR A 286 -18.85 0.76 -3.05
CA TYR A 286 -20.24 0.84 -3.52
C TYR A 286 -20.67 2.29 -3.78
N GLU A 287 -20.40 3.19 -2.84
CA GLU A 287 -20.71 4.62 -2.97
C GLU A 287 -19.96 5.22 -4.18
N LYS A 288 -18.66 4.89 -4.34
CA LYS A 288 -17.88 5.37 -5.49
C LYS A 288 -18.40 4.86 -6.83
N CYS A 289 -18.81 3.62 -6.90
CA CYS A 289 -19.45 3.08 -8.11
C CYS A 289 -20.75 3.81 -8.43
N GLN A 290 -21.57 4.13 -7.42
CA GLN A 290 -22.79 4.92 -7.62
C GLN A 290 -22.52 6.33 -8.14
N GLU A 291 -21.53 7.02 -7.56
CA GLU A 291 -21.09 8.35 -8.06
C GLU A 291 -20.72 8.32 -9.55
N LEU A 292 -20.12 7.23 -10.00
CA LEU A 292 -19.69 7.02 -11.38
C LEU A 292 -20.77 6.41 -12.28
N GLY A 293 -21.99 6.14 -11.76
CA GLY A 293 -23.06 5.51 -12.50
C GLY A 293 -22.83 4.03 -12.83
N ILE A 294 -21.99 3.34 -12.05
CA ILE A 294 -21.63 1.93 -12.21
C ILE A 294 -22.47 1.10 -11.23
N ASP A 295 -23.14 0.06 -11.73
CA ASP A 295 -23.80 -0.92 -10.84
C ASP A 295 -22.76 -1.94 -10.35
N MET A 296 -22.26 -1.74 -9.14
CA MET A 296 -21.30 -2.65 -8.51
C MET A 296 -21.87 -4.08 -8.37
N CYS A 297 -23.17 -4.24 -8.16
CA CYS A 297 -23.79 -5.56 -7.98
C CYS A 297 -23.92 -6.36 -9.30
N ASP A 298 -23.71 -5.72 -10.45
CA ASP A 298 -23.57 -6.41 -11.76
C ASP A 298 -22.10 -6.56 -12.10
N ARG A 299 -21.44 -5.48 -12.49
CA ARG A 299 -20.03 -5.51 -12.93
C ARG A 299 -19.38 -4.14 -12.92
N ILE A 300 -18.05 -4.13 -12.70
CA ILE A 300 -17.23 -2.93 -12.66
C ILE A 300 -16.20 -3.00 -13.81
N PRO A 301 -16.03 -1.94 -14.63
CA PRO A 301 -14.94 -1.90 -15.61
C PRO A 301 -13.62 -1.69 -14.85
N VAL A 302 -12.64 -2.59 -15.04
CA VAL A 302 -11.35 -2.52 -14.34
C VAL A 302 -10.17 -2.65 -15.29
N ALA A 303 -9.11 -1.92 -14.99
CA ALA A 303 -7.82 -1.99 -15.69
C ALA A 303 -6.66 -1.92 -14.67
N PRO A 304 -5.47 -2.45 -15.00
CA PRO A 304 -4.30 -2.31 -14.15
C PRO A 304 -3.88 -0.84 -14.02
N ALA A 305 -3.50 -0.46 -12.80
CA ALA A 305 -2.98 0.87 -12.48
C ALA A 305 -1.73 0.78 -11.59
N ALA A 306 -0.76 1.67 -11.78
CA ALA A 306 0.42 1.74 -10.92
C ALA A 306 -0.02 1.98 -9.47
N HIS A 307 0.52 1.19 -8.55
CA HIS A 307 -0.02 1.12 -7.19
C HIS A 307 1.03 1.16 -6.09
N TYR A 308 2.16 0.48 -6.27
CA TYR A 308 3.18 0.36 -5.24
C TYR A 308 4.58 0.30 -5.85
N MET A 309 5.50 1.11 -5.35
CA MET A 309 6.92 1.04 -5.66
C MET A 309 7.56 -0.03 -4.77
N VAL A 310 8.07 -1.11 -5.38
CA VAL A 310 8.70 -2.21 -4.65
C VAL A 310 10.16 -1.90 -4.33
N GLY A 311 10.87 -1.33 -5.30
CA GLY A 311 12.20 -0.78 -5.10
C GLY A 311 12.19 0.53 -4.31
N GLY A 312 13.35 1.16 -4.19
CA GLY A 312 13.49 2.42 -3.46
C GLY A 312 14.91 2.64 -2.94
N VAL A 313 15.01 3.36 -1.85
CA VAL A 313 16.28 3.59 -1.15
C VAL A 313 16.67 2.34 -0.36
N ARG A 314 17.87 1.81 -0.62
CA ARG A 314 18.38 0.63 0.08
C ARG A 314 18.59 0.93 1.55
N THR A 315 18.06 0.08 2.41
CA THR A 315 18.21 0.15 3.87
C THR A 315 18.66 -1.18 4.45
N ASP A 316 19.20 -1.13 5.66
CA ASP A 316 19.28 -2.30 6.51
C ASP A 316 17.94 -2.57 7.23
N THR A 317 17.89 -3.60 8.06
CA THR A 317 16.70 -3.99 8.83
C THR A 317 16.28 -2.99 9.91
N HIS A 318 17.02 -1.92 10.12
CA HIS A 318 16.71 -0.81 11.01
C HIS A 318 16.34 0.47 10.26
N GLY A 319 16.15 0.38 8.95
CA GLY A 319 15.86 1.53 8.09
C GLY A 319 17.05 2.45 7.84
N GLN A 320 18.27 2.12 8.29
CA GLN A 320 19.48 2.93 8.12
C GLN A 320 19.97 2.84 6.67
N THR A 321 20.27 3.98 6.07
CA THR A 321 20.86 4.07 4.74
C THR A 321 22.41 4.01 4.82
N ASN A 322 23.09 4.07 3.65
CA ASN A 322 24.52 4.28 3.58
C ASN A 322 24.97 5.69 4.06
N ILE A 323 24.03 6.62 4.29
CA ILE A 323 24.29 7.93 4.89
C ILE A 323 23.94 7.85 6.39
N LYS A 324 24.94 8.12 7.22
CA LYS A 324 24.77 8.08 8.67
C LYS A 324 23.68 9.07 9.14
N ARG A 325 22.84 8.68 10.12
CA ARG A 325 21.73 9.46 10.68
C ARG A 325 20.58 9.74 9.69
N LEU A 326 20.58 9.11 8.53
CA LEU A 326 19.49 9.16 7.56
C LEU A 326 18.82 7.80 7.47
N PHE A 327 17.53 7.76 7.82
CA PHE A 327 16.70 6.56 7.86
C PHE A 327 15.57 6.68 6.85
N ILE A 328 15.20 5.56 6.26
CA ILE A 328 14.08 5.48 5.32
C ILE A 328 13.13 4.39 5.79
N CYS A 329 11.83 4.67 5.77
CA CYS A 329 10.80 3.72 6.19
C CYS A 329 9.62 3.71 5.23
N GLY A 330 8.87 2.60 5.23
CA GLY A 330 7.70 2.38 4.38
C GLY A 330 8.06 2.28 2.89
N GLU A 331 7.13 2.64 2.02
CA GLU A 331 7.23 2.44 0.56
C GLU A 331 8.45 3.10 -0.11
N LEU A 332 9.10 4.07 0.54
CA LEU A 332 10.32 4.68 0.02
C LEU A 332 11.54 3.75 0.19
N ALA A 333 11.50 2.82 1.12
CA ALA A 333 12.59 1.90 1.41
C ALA A 333 12.55 0.69 0.46
N SER A 334 13.72 0.29 -0.05
CA SER A 334 13.97 -1.06 -0.54
C SER A 334 14.57 -1.89 0.59
N SER A 335 13.69 -2.40 1.45
CA SER A 335 14.05 -3.23 2.62
C SER A 335 14.38 -4.68 2.26
N GLY A 336 14.08 -5.09 1.02
CA GLY A 336 14.20 -6.48 0.56
C GLY A 336 13.00 -7.37 0.90
N ILE A 337 12.05 -6.91 1.72
CA ILE A 337 10.86 -7.70 2.13
C ILE A 337 10.02 -8.11 0.93
N MET A 338 9.79 -7.19 0.00
CA MET A 338 8.81 -7.37 -1.08
C MET A 338 9.37 -8.11 -2.31
N GLY A 339 10.69 -8.32 -2.39
CA GLY A 339 11.31 -8.94 -3.56
C GLY A 339 10.98 -8.19 -4.85
N ALA A 340 10.50 -8.89 -5.87
CA ALA A 340 10.06 -8.29 -7.14
C ALA A 340 8.56 -7.94 -7.17
N ASN A 341 7.76 -8.41 -6.21
CA ASN A 341 6.31 -8.23 -6.20
C ASN A 341 5.75 -8.36 -4.79
N ARG A 342 5.10 -7.33 -4.30
CA ARG A 342 4.56 -7.26 -2.95
C ARG A 342 3.37 -8.21 -2.74
N LEU A 343 3.43 -9.03 -1.69
CA LEU A 343 2.25 -9.75 -1.20
C LEU A 343 1.18 -8.74 -0.72
N ALA A 344 -0.07 -9.03 -0.99
CA ALA A 344 -1.20 -8.19 -0.58
C ALA A 344 -1.15 -7.88 0.93
N SER A 345 -1.49 -6.67 1.31
CA SER A 345 -1.58 -6.19 2.71
C SER A 345 -0.29 -6.24 3.56
N ASN A 346 0.88 -6.55 2.95
CA ASN A 346 2.18 -6.48 3.62
C ASN A 346 2.72 -5.04 3.76
N SER A 347 2.21 -4.04 2.99
CA SER A 347 2.79 -2.69 3.03
C SER A 347 2.52 -1.93 4.33
N LEU A 348 1.32 -2.07 4.91
CA LEU A 348 1.03 -1.37 6.16
C LEU A 348 1.74 -2.01 7.35
N ILE A 349 1.90 -3.35 7.37
CA ILE A 349 2.67 -3.98 8.44
C ILE A 349 4.16 -3.66 8.35
N GLU A 350 4.73 -3.50 7.14
CA GLU A 350 6.11 -3.02 6.95
C GLU A 350 6.31 -1.61 7.53
N CYS A 351 5.29 -0.75 7.47
CA CYS A 351 5.37 0.57 8.08
C CYS A 351 5.30 0.54 9.61
N LEU A 352 4.90 -0.57 10.23
CA LEU A 352 4.75 -0.73 11.68
C LEU A 352 5.92 -1.48 12.32
N VAL A 353 6.55 -2.39 11.58
CA VAL A 353 7.71 -3.17 12.01
C VAL A 353 8.99 -2.38 11.79
#